data_8c3b91df84486fcfc89862a848ac356d
#
_entry.id   8c3b91df84486fcfc89862a848ac356d
#
_cell.length_a   1.000
_cell.length_b   1.000
_cell.length_c   1.000
_cell.angle_alpha   90.00
_cell.angle_beta   90.00
_cell.angle_gamma   90.00
#
_symmetry.space_group_name_H-M   'P 1'
#
loop_
_entity.id
_entity.type
_entity.pdbx_description
1 polymer ?
#
loop_
_entity_poly.entity_id
_entity_poly.type
_entity_poly.pdbx_seq_one_letter_code
_entity_poly.pdbx_strand_id
1 'polypeptide(L)'
;MAASYWDESNLERVIETFNPSSFFGLPTDLFDRKGDLRYCNTKPLILTRGDWSYYTPFKGWVRYGLNIEKFGNSGAQWLACDGARGEWAVGFHGLRRDVLEVLKCIAFEGFKVFSGKNSEWGTTAEDVGPNASLFSEKTCGKGVFLTPKLEYLTENVENCRLTKPIQYNKHFYLELALQCRIHPKNIRVPACAGNQYYIVNDPKHVRPYGIVIYFLTAEKAKTIFDGNNYDLKPAIPFVEHRTDHIQQSISF
;
A
#
# COMPACT_ATOMS: atom_id res chain seq x y z
N MET A 1 31.79 11.05 -16.75
CA MET A 1 30.34 10.90 -16.61
C MET A 1 30.00 9.44 -16.91
N ALA A 2 29.88 8.57 -15.89
CA ALA A 2 29.40 7.21 -16.07
C ALA A 2 27.88 7.32 -16.12
N ALA A 3 27.30 7.20 -17.33
CA ALA A 3 25.86 7.10 -17.52
C ALA A 3 25.36 5.90 -16.69
N SER A 4 24.27 6.10 -15.97
CA SER A 4 23.68 5.13 -15.08
C SER A 4 23.39 3.81 -15.82
N TYR A 5 24.13 2.78 -15.48
CA TYR A 5 24.04 1.42 -16.04
C TYR A 5 22.75 0.67 -15.60
N TRP A 6 21.76 1.40 -15.10
CA TRP A 6 20.49 0.85 -14.57
C TRP A 6 19.35 1.17 -15.53
N ASP A 7 19.29 0.35 -16.58
CA ASP A 7 18.26 0.42 -17.61
C ASP A 7 16.99 -0.34 -17.23
N GLU A 8 15.98 -0.30 -18.08
CA GLU A 8 14.72 -1.02 -17.88
C GLU A 8 14.92 -2.55 -17.70
N SER A 9 15.97 -3.14 -18.27
CA SER A 9 16.25 -4.56 -18.16
C SER A 9 16.62 -5.00 -16.74
N ASN A 10 17.38 -4.18 -16.04
CA ASN A 10 17.71 -4.40 -14.62
C ASN A 10 16.50 -4.25 -13.72
N LEU A 11 15.61 -3.30 -14.01
CA LEU A 11 14.37 -3.12 -13.28
C LEU A 11 13.45 -4.34 -13.43
N GLU A 12 13.26 -4.83 -14.64
CA GLU A 12 12.47 -6.04 -14.91
C GLU A 12 13.02 -7.26 -14.14
N ARG A 13 14.33 -7.45 -14.16
CA ARG A 13 14.97 -8.52 -13.39
C ARG A 13 14.74 -8.39 -11.89
N VAL A 14 14.78 -7.17 -11.34
CA VAL A 14 14.48 -6.93 -9.93
C VAL A 14 13.04 -7.31 -9.61
N ILE A 15 12.10 -6.90 -10.46
CA ILE A 15 10.68 -7.24 -10.29
C ILE A 15 10.46 -8.76 -10.34
N GLU A 16 11.14 -9.46 -11.26
CA GLU A 16 11.03 -10.91 -11.40
C GLU A 16 11.57 -11.70 -10.22
N THR A 17 12.64 -11.19 -9.61
CA THR A 17 13.32 -11.85 -8.48
C THR A 17 12.84 -11.38 -7.12
N PHE A 18 12.02 -10.34 -7.06
CA PHE A 18 11.52 -9.80 -5.80
C PHE A 18 10.64 -10.81 -5.07
N ASN A 19 10.99 -11.06 -3.84
CA ASN A 19 10.20 -11.91 -2.93
C ASN A 19 9.61 -11.07 -1.80
N PRO A 20 8.30 -10.77 -1.84
CA PRO A 20 7.67 -9.92 -0.85
C PRO A 20 7.69 -10.53 0.56
N SER A 21 7.54 -11.85 0.69
CA SER A 21 7.60 -12.54 1.97
C SER A 21 8.94 -12.31 2.66
N SER A 22 10.04 -12.56 1.94
CA SER A 22 11.39 -12.37 2.47
C SER A 22 11.68 -10.90 2.78
N PHE A 23 11.32 -9.98 1.89
CA PHE A 23 11.61 -8.57 2.06
C PHE A 23 10.83 -7.94 3.23
N PHE A 24 9.54 -8.25 3.34
CA PHE A 24 8.70 -7.70 4.41
C PHE A 24 8.82 -8.47 5.72
N GLY A 25 9.51 -9.62 5.74
CA GLY A 25 9.55 -10.50 6.90
C GLY A 25 8.16 -11.05 7.26
N LEU A 26 7.35 -11.33 6.24
CA LEU A 26 5.99 -11.87 6.37
C LEU A 26 5.98 -13.35 6.01
N PRO A 27 5.11 -14.17 6.63
CA PRO A 27 4.96 -15.58 6.27
C PRO A 27 4.61 -15.77 4.80
N THR A 28 5.12 -16.83 4.18
CA THR A 28 4.87 -17.13 2.77
C THR A 28 3.40 -17.47 2.48
N ASP A 29 2.72 -18.08 3.42
CA ASP A 29 1.29 -18.43 3.35
C ASP A 29 0.35 -17.23 3.43
N LEU A 30 0.90 -16.05 3.79
CA LEU A 30 0.15 -14.80 3.70
C LEU A 30 -0.07 -14.34 2.24
N PHE A 31 0.74 -14.86 1.31
CA PHE A 31 0.68 -14.49 -0.10
C PHE A 31 -0.04 -15.57 -0.93
N ASP A 32 -0.82 -15.13 -1.91
CA ASP A 32 -1.43 -15.99 -2.92
C ASP A 32 -1.05 -15.49 -4.32
N ARG A 33 -0.18 -16.24 -4.99
CA ARG A 33 0.30 -15.90 -6.34
C ARG A 33 -0.81 -15.78 -7.39
N LYS A 34 -1.97 -16.39 -7.16
CA LYS A 34 -3.14 -16.21 -8.04
C LYS A 34 -3.64 -14.77 -8.07
N GLY A 35 -3.33 -14.02 -7.02
CA GLY A 35 -3.63 -12.59 -6.93
C GLY A 35 -2.54 -11.68 -7.50
N ASP A 36 -1.40 -12.22 -7.97
CA ASP A 36 -0.34 -11.40 -8.54
C ASP A 36 -0.76 -10.80 -9.87
N LEU A 37 -0.39 -9.55 -10.11
CA LEU A 37 -0.74 -8.84 -11.33
C LEU A 37 0.30 -7.78 -11.67
N ARG A 38 0.76 -7.77 -12.92
CA ARG A 38 1.54 -6.66 -13.48
C ARG A 38 0.62 -5.73 -14.26
N TYR A 39 0.65 -4.44 -13.95
CA TYR A 39 -0.13 -3.44 -14.66
C TYR A 39 0.64 -2.99 -15.91
N CYS A 40 0.04 -3.18 -17.09
CA CYS A 40 0.69 -2.93 -18.39
C CYS A 40 0.18 -1.68 -19.10
N ASN A 41 -0.95 -1.12 -18.66
CA ASN A 41 -1.53 0.05 -19.30
C ASN A 41 -0.71 1.31 -19.00
N THR A 42 -0.39 2.07 -20.02
CA THR A 42 0.36 3.33 -19.88
C THR A 42 -0.44 4.42 -19.17
N LYS A 43 -1.77 4.31 -19.18
CA LYS A 43 -2.70 5.19 -18.47
C LYS A 43 -3.64 4.36 -17.60
N PRO A 44 -4.05 4.88 -16.45
CA PRO A 44 -5.08 4.23 -15.65
C PRO A 44 -6.37 4.02 -16.42
N LEU A 45 -7.00 2.86 -16.25
CA LEU A 45 -8.34 2.59 -16.74
C LEU A 45 -9.35 2.86 -15.64
N ILE A 46 -10.48 3.40 -15.99
CA ILE A 46 -11.61 3.54 -15.06
C ILE A 46 -12.40 2.24 -15.11
N LEU A 47 -12.48 1.56 -13.98
CA LEU A 47 -13.30 0.37 -13.80
C LEU A 47 -14.34 0.61 -12.71
N THR A 48 -15.46 -0.10 -12.79
CA THR A 48 -16.52 -0.05 -11.78
C THR A 48 -16.61 -1.35 -11.00
N ARG A 49 -17.03 -1.24 -9.73
CA ARG A 49 -17.44 -2.34 -8.88
C ARG A 49 -18.72 -1.93 -8.18
N GLY A 50 -19.83 -2.54 -8.59
CA GLY A 50 -21.15 -2.07 -8.21
C GLY A 50 -21.36 -0.62 -8.62
N ASP A 51 -21.71 0.22 -7.67
CA ASP A 51 -21.94 1.66 -7.88
C ASP A 51 -20.67 2.52 -7.77
N TRP A 52 -19.48 1.90 -7.57
CA TRP A 52 -18.23 2.60 -7.27
C TRP A 52 -17.22 2.47 -8.38
N SER A 53 -16.66 3.59 -8.83
CA SER A 53 -15.57 3.62 -9.80
C SER A 53 -14.21 3.72 -9.14
N TYR A 54 -13.20 3.11 -9.74
CA TYR A 54 -11.82 3.25 -9.35
C TYR A 54 -10.90 3.28 -10.58
N TYR A 55 -9.68 3.77 -10.39
CA TYR A 55 -8.66 3.81 -11.43
C TYR A 55 -7.67 2.69 -11.23
N THR A 56 -7.40 1.92 -12.29
CA THR A 56 -6.35 0.89 -12.21
C THR A 56 -4.98 1.55 -12.09
N PRO A 57 -4.03 0.95 -11.36
CA PRO A 57 -2.64 1.37 -11.46
C PRO A 57 -2.14 1.33 -12.92
N PHE A 58 -1.19 2.20 -13.24
CA PHE A 58 -0.56 2.25 -14.57
C PHE A 58 0.68 1.36 -14.64
N LYS A 59 1.29 1.26 -15.84
CA LYS A 59 2.49 0.48 -16.12
C LYS A 59 3.62 0.80 -15.12
N GLY A 60 4.24 -0.26 -14.60
CA GLY A 60 5.32 -0.19 -13.62
C GLY A 60 4.88 -0.55 -12.20
N TRP A 61 3.57 -0.53 -11.91
CA TRP A 61 3.04 -1.09 -10.68
C TRP A 61 2.90 -2.60 -10.79
N VAL A 62 3.20 -3.28 -9.70
CA VAL A 62 3.01 -4.74 -9.55
C VAL A 62 2.18 -4.98 -8.29
N ARG A 63 1.18 -5.83 -8.38
CA ARG A 63 0.44 -6.31 -7.22
C ARG A 63 0.93 -7.70 -6.84
N TYR A 64 1.22 -7.89 -5.57
CA TYR A 64 1.39 -9.19 -4.94
C TYR A 64 0.12 -9.52 -4.18
N GLY A 65 -0.52 -10.63 -4.54
CA GLY A 65 -1.78 -11.07 -3.96
C GLY A 65 -1.60 -11.50 -2.50
N LEU A 66 -2.57 -11.12 -1.66
CA LEU A 66 -2.64 -11.59 -0.29
C LEU A 66 -3.61 -12.77 -0.18
N ASN A 67 -3.26 -13.73 0.67
CA ASN A 67 -4.15 -14.83 0.99
C ASN A 67 -5.40 -14.31 1.73
N ILE A 68 -6.54 -14.53 1.13
CA ILE A 68 -7.83 -14.02 1.60
C ILE A 68 -8.61 -15.02 2.46
N GLU A 69 -8.12 -16.24 2.60
CA GLU A 69 -8.78 -17.31 3.39
C GLU A 69 -9.00 -16.91 4.85
N LYS A 70 -8.13 -16.05 5.38
CA LYS A 70 -8.27 -15.48 6.72
C LYS A 70 -9.58 -14.69 6.93
N PHE A 71 -10.22 -14.23 5.87
CA PHE A 71 -11.51 -13.54 5.95
C PHE A 71 -12.72 -14.49 5.93
N GLY A 72 -12.47 -15.80 5.99
CA GLY A 72 -13.48 -16.87 6.07
C GLY A 72 -14.02 -17.30 4.70
N ASN A 73 -14.73 -18.43 4.70
CA ASN A 73 -15.27 -19.06 3.47
C ASN A 73 -16.36 -18.24 2.76
N SER A 74 -16.90 -17.21 3.38
CA SER A 74 -17.72 -16.19 2.71
C SER A 74 -16.90 -15.30 1.78
N GLY A 75 -15.61 -15.61 1.63
CA GLY A 75 -14.61 -14.78 0.98
C GLY A 75 -14.84 -14.52 -0.50
N ALA A 76 -15.50 -15.41 -1.21
CA ALA A 76 -15.70 -15.24 -2.64
C ALA A 76 -16.62 -14.05 -2.98
N GLN A 77 -17.64 -13.76 -2.18
CA GLN A 77 -18.62 -12.72 -2.50
C GLN A 77 -18.04 -11.31 -2.47
N TRP A 78 -17.19 -11.00 -1.51
CA TRP A 78 -16.62 -9.66 -1.40
C TRP A 78 -15.54 -9.35 -2.45
N LEU A 79 -15.00 -10.37 -3.13
CA LEU A 79 -14.12 -10.25 -4.29
C LEU A 79 -14.86 -10.36 -5.62
N ALA A 80 -16.15 -10.61 -5.63
CA ALA A 80 -16.94 -10.71 -6.85
C ALA A 80 -16.69 -9.52 -7.78
N CYS A 81 -16.71 -9.79 -9.07
CA CYS A 81 -16.57 -8.80 -10.13
C CYS A 81 -17.50 -9.20 -11.31
N ASP A 82 -18.76 -9.44 -10.96
CA ASP A 82 -19.83 -9.85 -11.87
C ASP A 82 -20.74 -8.71 -12.31
N GLY A 83 -20.46 -7.48 -11.88
CA GLY A 83 -21.26 -6.29 -12.16
C GLY A 83 -22.47 -6.15 -11.25
N ALA A 84 -22.63 -6.98 -10.23
CA ALA A 84 -23.76 -6.93 -9.33
C ALA A 84 -23.75 -5.64 -8.50
N ARG A 85 -24.94 -5.08 -8.33
CA ARG A 85 -25.14 -3.93 -7.45
C ARG A 85 -24.87 -4.36 -6.00
N GLY A 86 -23.83 -3.84 -5.40
CA GLY A 86 -23.41 -4.23 -4.05
C GLY A 86 -22.08 -4.96 -4.03
N GLU A 87 -21.41 -5.12 -5.17
CA GLU A 87 -19.99 -5.48 -5.19
C GLU A 87 -19.20 -4.54 -4.29
N TRP A 88 -18.21 -5.11 -3.63
CA TRP A 88 -17.31 -4.29 -2.81
C TRP A 88 -16.44 -3.39 -3.68
N ALA A 89 -16.43 -2.11 -3.36
CA ALA A 89 -15.60 -1.12 -4.04
C ALA A 89 -14.11 -1.45 -3.93
N VAL A 90 -13.32 -0.90 -4.83
CA VAL A 90 -11.85 -0.96 -4.77
C VAL A 90 -11.32 0.38 -4.28
N GLY A 91 -10.36 0.34 -3.38
CA GLY A 91 -9.62 1.51 -2.94
C GLY A 91 -8.19 1.16 -2.55
N PHE A 92 -7.36 2.18 -2.48
CA PHE A 92 -5.94 2.08 -2.13
C PHE A 92 -5.68 2.79 -0.80
N HIS A 93 -4.92 2.15 0.07
CA HIS A 93 -4.47 2.71 1.34
C HIS A 93 -2.96 2.91 1.29
N GLY A 94 -2.51 4.16 1.48
CA GLY A 94 -1.10 4.51 1.47
C GLY A 94 -0.39 4.14 2.76
N LEU A 95 0.87 3.75 2.65
CA LEU A 95 1.73 3.39 3.78
C LEU A 95 2.83 4.44 3.91
N ARG A 96 2.74 5.31 4.92
CA ARG A 96 3.60 6.47 5.06
C ARG A 96 4.64 6.35 6.17
N ARG A 97 4.24 5.89 7.35
CA ARG A 97 5.12 5.76 8.52
C ARG A 97 5.30 4.29 8.85
N ASP A 98 6.48 3.96 9.36
CA ASP A 98 6.79 2.61 9.84
C ASP A 98 6.21 1.49 8.94
N VAL A 99 6.40 1.70 7.62
CA VAL A 99 5.73 0.96 6.54
C VAL A 99 5.71 -0.54 6.78
N LEU A 100 6.83 -1.10 7.24
CA LEU A 100 6.96 -2.54 7.46
C LEU A 100 6.15 -3.02 8.66
N GLU A 101 6.18 -2.27 9.76
CA GLU A 101 5.42 -2.63 10.97
C GLU A 101 3.92 -2.45 10.75
N VAL A 102 3.51 -1.36 10.09
CA VAL A 102 2.11 -1.13 9.72
C VAL A 102 1.61 -2.24 8.80
N LEU A 103 2.40 -2.61 7.79
CA LEU A 103 2.05 -3.70 6.88
C LEU A 103 1.88 -5.03 7.62
N LYS A 104 2.79 -5.37 8.53
CA LYS A 104 2.70 -6.56 9.37
C LYS A 104 1.41 -6.57 10.19
N CYS A 105 1.12 -5.48 10.89
CA CYS A 105 -0.09 -5.39 11.69
C CYS A 105 -1.37 -5.53 10.85
N ILE A 106 -1.46 -4.82 9.74
CA ILE A 106 -2.63 -4.94 8.85
C ILE A 106 -2.73 -6.36 8.29
N ALA A 107 -1.60 -6.98 7.97
CA ALA A 107 -1.57 -8.33 7.46
C ALA A 107 -2.09 -9.38 8.47
N PHE A 108 -1.74 -9.24 9.74
CA PHE A 108 -2.13 -10.18 10.80
C PHE A 108 -3.46 -9.84 11.46
N GLU A 109 -3.68 -8.56 11.77
CA GLU A 109 -4.75 -8.12 12.63
C GLU A 109 -5.86 -7.35 11.89
N GLY A 110 -5.61 -6.97 10.63
CA GLY A 110 -6.47 -6.10 9.85
C GLY A 110 -6.28 -4.62 10.20
N PHE A 111 -7.09 -3.78 9.57
CA PHE A 111 -7.06 -2.35 9.85
C PHE A 111 -7.60 -2.06 11.25
N LYS A 112 -7.02 -1.05 11.88
CA LYS A 112 -7.48 -0.51 13.17
C LYS A 112 -7.78 0.98 13.02
N VAL A 113 -8.81 1.44 13.70
CA VAL A 113 -9.13 2.87 13.82
C VAL A 113 -8.85 3.27 15.26
N PHE A 114 -7.93 4.19 15.44
CA PHE A 114 -7.58 4.69 16.76
C PHE A 114 -8.07 6.12 16.96
N SER A 115 -8.40 6.45 18.17
CA SER A 115 -8.72 7.81 18.60
C SER A 115 -7.53 8.40 19.35
N GLY A 116 -6.95 9.48 18.84
CA GLY A 116 -5.95 10.27 19.57
C GLY A 116 -4.53 10.23 18.98
N LYS A 117 -3.62 10.96 19.63
CA LYS A 117 -2.23 11.22 19.16
C LYS A 117 -1.32 9.98 19.02
N ASN A 118 -1.75 8.83 19.52
CA ASN A 118 -0.99 7.58 19.55
C ASN A 118 -1.55 6.50 18.62
N SER A 119 -2.17 6.88 17.50
CA SER A 119 -2.61 5.89 16.52
C SER A 119 -1.41 5.36 15.75
N GLU A 120 -0.79 4.30 16.25
CA GLU A 120 0.36 3.67 15.58
C GLU A 120 -0.03 3.01 14.23
N TRP A 121 -1.33 2.73 13.99
CA TRP A 121 -1.79 1.82 12.96
C TRP A 121 -2.97 2.30 12.11
N GLY A 122 -3.41 3.53 12.29
CA GLY A 122 -4.45 4.13 11.48
C GLY A 122 -3.99 5.48 10.94
N THR A 123 -4.40 5.84 9.72
CA THR A 123 -4.25 7.21 9.26
C THR A 123 -5.11 8.12 10.14
N THR A 124 -4.48 8.85 11.02
CA THR A 124 -5.14 10.01 11.64
C THR A 124 -5.12 11.17 10.65
N ALA A 125 -5.98 12.13 10.87
CA ALA A 125 -5.94 13.38 10.13
C ALA A 125 -4.56 14.08 10.21
N GLU A 126 -3.80 13.85 11.29
CA GLU A 126 -2.44 14.36 11.47
C GLU A 126 -1.42 13.70 10.54
N ASP A 127 -1.70 12.49 10.03
CA ASP A 127 -0.83 11.76 9.11
C ASP A 127 -0.94 12.24 7.66
N VAL A 128 -1.90 13.09 7.35
CA VAL A 128 -2.19 13.59 6.00
C VAL A 128 -1.34 14.82 5.65
N GLY A 129 -0.42 15.23 6.52
CA GLY A 129 0.52 16.33 6.29
C GLY A 129 -0.08 17.73 6.47
N PRO A 130 0.47 18.78 5.82
CA PRO A 130 0.04 20.17 6.01
C PRO A 130 -1.42 20.42 5.66
N ASN A 131 -2.06 19.53 4.90
CA ASN A 131 -3.50 19.51 4.67
C ASN A 131 -4.29 18.76 5.74
N ALA A 132 -3.67 18.42 6.86
CA ALA A 132 -4.32 17.76 7.99
C ALA A 132 -5.58 18.51 8.47
N SER A 133 -5.65 19.83 8.28
CA SER A 133 -6.83 20.63 8.57
C SER A 133 -8.03 20.28 7.70
N LEU A 134 -7.82 19.88 6.44
CA LEU A 134 -8.87 19.44 5.53
C LEU A 134 -9.40 18.06 5.88
N PHE A 135 -8.52 17.20 6.45
CA PHE A 135 -8.82 15.83 6.84
C PHE A 135 -8.91 15.65 8.35
N SER A 136 -9.05 16.73 9.12
CA SER A 136 -9.14 16.65 10.56
C SER A 136 -10.32 15.79 10.99
N GLU A 137 -10.23 15.23 12.19
CA GLU A 137 -11.33 14.49 12.80
C GLU A 137 -12.62 15.30 12.88
N LYS A 138 -12.50 16.63 12.96
CA LYS A 138 -13.63 17.57 12.94
C LYS A 138 -14.28 17.68 11.56
N THR A 139 -13.50 17.59 10.46
CA THR A 139 -14.00 17.78 9.10
C THR A 139 -14.35 16.46 8.41
N CYS A 140 -13.54 15.43 8.61
CA CYS A 140 -13.68 14.16 7.92
C CYS A 140 -14.06 12.99 8.84
N GLY A 141 -13.86 13.14 10.16
CA GLY A 141 -14.14 12.11 11.15
C GLY A 141 -13.09 11.00 11.17
N LYS A 142 -13.29 10.04 12.07
CA LYS A 142 -12.43 8.87 12.23
C LYS A 142 -12.72 7.81 11.16
N GLY A 143 -11.70 7.03 10.80
CA GLY A 143 -11.89 5.90 9.92
C GLY A 143 -10.61 5.48 9.22
N VAL A 144 -10.71 4.43 8.42
CA VAL A 144 -9.69 4.02 7.47
C VAL A 144 -9.86 4.89 6.22
N PHE A 145 -8.80 5.59 5.84
CA PHE A 145 -8.78 6.45 4.66
C PHE A 145 -8.26 5.66 3.46
N LEU A 146 -8.99 5.70 2.38
CA LEU A 146 -8.62 5.06 1.12
C LEU A 146 -8.89 6.04 -0.03
N THR A 147 -8.29 5.77 -1.18
CA THR A 147 -8.56 6.53 -2.41
C THR A 147 -8.94 5.57 -3.54
N PRO A 148 -9.85 5.95 -4.43
CA PRO A 148 -10.14 5.17 -5.63
C PRO A 148 -9.03 5.28 -6.69
N LYS A 149 -8.07 6.18 -6.53
CA LYS A 149 -7.02 6.47 -7.49
C LYS A 149 -5.65 6.45 -6.82
N LEU A 150 -4.80 5.49 -7.20
CA LEU A 150 -3.50 5.27 -6.56
C LEU A 150 -2.58 6.50 -6.66
N GLU A 151 -2.69 7.27 -7.75
CA GLU A 151 -1.90 8.48 -7.96
C GLU A 151 -2.10 9.52 -6.86
N TYR A 152 -3.29 9.60 -6.26
CA TYR A 152 -3.51 10.52 -5.13
C TYR A 152 -2.68 10.19 -3.89
N LEU A 153 -2.16 8.98 -3.79
CA LEU A 153 -1.24 8.59 -2.71
C LEU A 153 0.21 8.98 -3.03
N THR A 154 0.56 8.99 -4.32
CA THR A 154 1.93 9.12 -4.81
C THR A 154 2.24 10.51 -5.36
N GLU A 155 1.22 11.26 -5.76
CA GLU A 155 1.39 12.65 -6.17
C GLU A 155 1.72 13.54 -4.96
N ASN A 156 2.63 14.47 -5.20
CA ASN A 156 3.02 15.43 -4.19
C ASN A 156 2.04 16.62 -4.21
N VAL A 157 0.88 16.43 -3.63
CA VAL A 157 -0.10 17.52 -3.49
C VAL A 157 0.27 18.35 -2.27
N GLU A 158 0.66 19.62 -2.48
CA GLU A 158 1.02 20.56 -1.42
C GLU A 158 2.09 20.01 -0.44
N ASN A 159 3.11 19.33 -0.98
CA ASN A 159 4.19 18.67 -0.23
C ASN A 159 3.73 17.51 0.69
N CYS A 160 2.59 16.90 0.40
CA CYS A 160 2.09 15.77 1.15
C CYS A 160 1.88 14.55 0.26
N ARG A 161 2.76 13.56 0.38
CA ARG A 161 2.54 12.21 -0.17
C ARG A 161 1.99 11.33 0.92
N LEU A 162 1.06 10.46 0.55
CA LEU A 162 0.47 9.47 1.46
C LEU A 162 1.21 8.12 1.43
N THR A 163 2.25 8.02 0.60
CA THR A 163 3.20 6.91 0.59
C THR A 163 4.60 7.43 0.86
N LYS A 164 5.42 6.64 1.52
CA LYS A 164 6.84 6.92 1.74
C LYS A 164 7.65 5.80 1.08
N PRO A 165 8.53 6.14 0.11
CA PRO A 165 9.44 5.14 -0.46
C PRO A 165 10.36 4.55 0.60
N ILE A 166 10.53 3.23 0.59
CA ILE A 166 11.46 2.51 1.45
C ILE A 166 12.60 1.93 0.63
N GLN A 167 13.79 1.90 1.19
CA GLN A 167 14.96 1.38 0.48
C GLN A 167 14.88 -0.15 0.36
N TYR A 168 14.97 -0.64 -0.87
CA TYR A 168 15.10 -2.08 -1.15
C TYR A 168 16.57 -2.51 -1.15
N ASN A 169 17.40 -1.75 -1.87
CA ASN A 169 18.85 -1.91 -1.91
C ASN A 169 19.50 -0.57 -2.31
N LYS A 170 20.80 -0.56 -2.54
CA LYS A 170 21.52 0.68 -2.90
C LYS A 170 21.04 1.36 -4.20
N HIS A 171 20.33 0.64 -5.07
CA HIS A 171 19.91 1.11 -6.38
C HIS A 171 18.41 1.35 -6.51
N PHE A 172 17.60 0.69 -5.66
CA PHE A 172 16.15 0.71 -5.77
C PHE A 172 15.45 1.01 -4.46
N TYR A 173 14.33 1.70 -4.58
CA TYR A 173 13.36 1.96 -3.52
C TYR A 173 12.01 1.41 -3.94
N LEU A 174 11.16 1.13 -2.97
CA LEU A 174 9.81 0.65 -3.16
C LEU A 174 8.83 1.69 -2.66
N GLU A 175 7.85 2.00 -3.46
CA GLU A 175 6.67 2.75 -3.05
C GLU A 175 5.50 1.78 -2.94
N LEU A 176 4.77 1.82 -1.83
CA LEU A 176 3.82 0.78 -1.47
C LEU A 176 2.46 1.36 -1.11
N ALA A 177 1.42 0.64 -1.52
CA ALA A 177 0.08 0.83 -1.01
C ALA A 177 -0.63 -0.53 -0.89
N LEU A 178 -1.66 -0.58 -0.05
CA LEU A 178 -2.55 -1.74 0.02
C LEU A 178 -3.72 -1.53 -0.95
N GLN A 179 -3.98 -2.52 -1.78
CA GLN A 179 -5.20 -2.58 -2.57
C GLN A 179 -6.26 -3.33 -1.78
N CYS A 180 -7.39 -2.67 -1.55
CA CYS A 180 -8.44 -3.12 -0.65
C CYS A 180 -9.78 -3.24 -1.37
N ARG A 181 -10.61 -4.14 -0.86
CA ARG A 181 -12.05 -4.14 -1.09
C ARG A 181 -12.74 -3.46 0.08
N ILE A 182 -13.77 -2.70 -0.21
CA ILE A 182 -14.49 -1.85 0.74
C ILE A 182 -15.97 -2.15 0.61
N HIS A 183 -16.61 -2.47 1.75
CA HIS A 183 -18.05 -2.72 1.77
C HIS A 183 -18.83 -1.45 1.37
N PRO A 184 -19.63 -1.46 0.29
CA PRO A 184 -20.17 -0.26 -0.35
C PRO A 184 -21.08 0.57 0.57
N LYS A 185 -21.83 -0.08 1.46
CA LYS A 185 -22.74 0.60 2.41
C LYS A 185 -22.00 1.36 3.52
N ASN A 186 -20.70 1.15 3.67
CA ASN A 186 -19.89 1.73 4.74
C ASN A 186 -18.92 2.80 4.23
N ILE A 187 -18.98 3.11 2.94
CA ILE A 187 -18.17 4.17 2.34
C ILE A 187 -18.81 5.51 2.64
N ARG A 188 -18.01 6.38 3.21
CA ARG A 188 -18.32 7.78 3.39
C ARG A 188 -17.37 8.62 2.55
N VAL A 189 -17.93 9.52 1.74
CA VAL A 189 -17.14 10.44 0.91
C VAL A 189 -17.21 11.81 1.58
N PRO A 190 -16.11 12.33 2.13
CA PRO A 190 -16.12 13.63 2.78
C PRO A 190 -16.25 14.75 1.74
N ALA A 191 -17.15 15.68 1.97
CA ALA A 191 -17.40 16.81 1.06
C ALA A 191 -16.15 17.69 0.82
N CYS A 192 -15.26 17.74 1.81
CA CYS A 192 -13.99 18.48 1.72
C CYS A 192 -12.97 17.87 0.76
N ALA A 193 -13.13 16.60 0.37
CA ALA A 193 -12.13 15.86 -0.39
C ALA A 193 -12.52 15.63 -1.87
N GLY A 194 -13.58 16.25 -2.38
CA GLY A 194 -13.93 16.24 -3.81
C GLY A 194 -13.98 14.85 -4.45
N ASN A 195 -14.52 13.86 -3.76
CA ASN A 195 -14.56 12.45 -4.20
C ASN A 195 -13.19 11.76 -4.34
N GLN A 196 -12.13 12.38 -3.84
CA GLN A 196 -10.78 11.82 -3.93
C GLN A 196 -10.50 10.74 -2.86
N TYR A 197 -11.29 10.71 -1.79
CA TYR A 197 -11.09 9.80 -0.67
C TYR A 197 -12.38 9.15 -0.21
N TYR A 198 -12.21 7.91 0.23
CA TYR A 198 -13.21 7.12 0.94
C TYR A 198 -12.81 7.02 2.41
N ILE A 199 -13.77 7.12 3.30
CA ILE A 199 -13.56 6.92 4.73
C ILE A 199 -14.49 5.82 5.20
N VAL A 200 -13.92 4.85 5.92
CA VAL A 200 -14.66 3.72 6.46
C VAL A 200 -14.48 3.68 7.97
N ASN A 201 -15.55 3.88 8.72
CA ASN A 201 -15.49 4.00 10.18
C ASN A 201 -15.19 2.65 10.87
N ASP A 202 -15.78 1.57 10.37
CA ASP A 202 -15.53 0.22 10.90
C ASP A 202 -14.50 -0.51 10.01
N PRO A 203 -13.29 -0.78 10.53
CA PRO A 203 -12.21 -1.41 9.76
C PRO A 203 -12.56 -2.81 9.27
N LYS A 204 -13.55 -3.51 9.84
CA LYS A 204 -14.04 -4.81 9.36
C LYS A 204 -14.60 -4.77 7.94
N HIS A 205 -14.99 -3.58 7.49
CA HIS A 205 -15.51 -3.34 6.15
C HIS A 205 -14.42 -2.96 5.13
N VAL A 206 -13.16 -3.07 5.50
CA VAL A 206 -12.00 -2.89 4.61
C VAL A 206 -11.15 -4.16 4.65
N ARG A 207 -10.95 -4.78 3.50
CA ARG A 207 -10.20 -6.04 3.37
C ARG A 207 -9.08 -5.87 2.36
N PRO A 208 -7.82 -5.87 2.80
CA PRO A 208 -6.69 -5.87 1.88
C PRO A 208 -6.61 -7.22 1.16
N TYR A 209 -6.41 -7.19 -0.15
CA TYR A 209 -6.25 -8.38 -0.98
C TYR A 209 -5.00 -8.35 -1.86
N GLY A 210 -4.23 -7.28 -1.78
CA GLY A 210 -2.96 -7.18 -2.46
C GLY A 210 -2.12 -6.02 -1.96
N ILE A 211 -0.81 -6.18 -2.08
CA ILE A 211 0.18 -5.12 -1.90
C ILE A 211 0.57 -4.65 -3.29
N VAL A 212 0.34 -3.39 -3.61
CA VAL A 212 0.81 -2.79 -4.86
C VAL A 212 2.14 -2.08 -4.63
N ILE A 213 3.10 -2.37 -5.48
CA ILE A 213 4.49 -1.90 -5.37
C ILE A 213 4.91 -1.24 -6.66
N TYR A 214 5.52 -0.07 -6.54
CA TYR A 214 6.26 0.59 -7.61
C TYR A 214 7.73 0.63 -7.28
N PHE A 215 8.56 0.14 -8.19
CA PHE A 215 10.01 0.14 -8.04
C PHE A 215 10.58 1.45 -8.58
N LEU A 216 11.24 2.21 -7.72
CA LEU A 216 11.88 3.47 -8.03
C LEU A 216 13.39 3.28 -8.10
N THR A 217 14.06 3.87 -9.08
CA THR A 217 15.51 4.02 -9.01
C THR A 217 15.90 4.95 -7.87
N ALA A 218 17.12 4.79 -7.33
CA ALA A 218 17.61 5.66 -6.25
C ALA A 218 17.60 7.14 -6.65
N GLU A 219 17.86 7.46 -7.92
CA GLU A 219 17.79 8.81 -8.46
C GLU A 219 16.36 9.38 -8.37
N LYS A 220 15.37 8.61 -8.83
CA LYS A 220 13.96 9.00 -8.77
C LYS A 220 13.48 9.15 -7.33
N ALA A 221 13.87 8.21 -6.45
CA ALA A 221 13.55 8.29 -5.04
C ALA A 221 14.13 9.54 -4.39
N LYS A 222 15.39 9.88 -4.70
CA LYS A 222 16.04 11.11 -4.22
C LYS A 222 15.26 12.36 -4.60
N THR A 223 14.81 12.47 -5.85
CA THR A 223 13.98 13.61 -6.29
C THR A 223 12.71 13.74 -5.46
N ILE A 224 12.09 12.60 -5.09
CA ILE A 224 10.90 12.58 -4.23
C ILE A 224 11.24 13.04 -2.82
N PHE A 225 12.35 12.58 -2.25
CA PHE A 225 12.79 12.94 -0.90
C PHE A 225 13.17 14.42 -0.79
N ASP A 226 13.99 14.90 -1.72
CA ASP A 226 14.47 16.32 -1.75
C ASP A 226 13.29 17.30 -1.87
N GLY A 227 12.24 16.93 -2.62
CA GLY A 227 11.03 17.73 -2.77
C GLY A 227 10.08 17.74 -1.54
N ASN A 228 10.28 16.82 -0.57
CA ASN A 228 9.33 16.61 0.53
C ASN A 228 9.91 16.79 1.95
N ASN A 229 11.14 17.29 2.11
CA ASN A 229 11.81 17.39 3.42
C ASN A 229 11.77 16.07 4.25
N TYR A 230 11.83 14.93 3.60
CA TYR A 230 11.90 13.66 4.31
C TYR A 230 13.32 13.42 4.82
N ASP A 231 13.45 13.17 6.12
CA ASP A 231 14.71 12.70 6.71
C ASP A 231 15.03 11.29 6.17
N LEU A 232 16.15 11.19 5.43
CA LEU A 232 16.59 9.95 4.74
C LEU A 232 17.13 8.89 5.71
N LYS A 233 16.66 8.80 6.93
CA LYS A 233 17.06 7.69 7.79
C LYS A 233 16.62 6.38 7.12
N PRO A 234 17.57 5.44 6.89
CA PRO A 234 17.22 4.13 6.36
C PRO A 234 16.18 3.50 7.30
N ALA A 235 15.07 3.05 6.74
CA ALA A 235 13.96 2.47 7.50
C ALA A 235 14.38 1.19 8.24
N ILE A 236 15.52 0.59 7.87
CA ILE A 236 16.12 -0.57 8.52
C ILE A 236 17.65 -0.45 8.36
N PRO A 237 18.45 -0.67 9.42
CA PRO A 237 19.86 -0.93 9.21
C PRO A 237 19.96 -2.18 8.32
N PHE A 238 20.76 -2.07 7.26
CA PHE A 238 21.03 -3.19 6.35
C PHE A 238 21.61 -4.33 7.19
N VAL A 239 20.77 -5.28 7.57
CA VAL A 239 21.21 -6.53 8.13
C VAL A 239 21.70 -7.33 6.93
N GLU A 240 23.01 -7.32 6.68
CA GLU A 240 23.63 -8.35 5.87
C GLU A 240 23.13 -9.68 6.43
N HIS A 241 22.30 -10.38 5.66
CA HIS A 241 21.97 -11.76 5.95
C HIS A 241 23.29 -12.55 5.84
N ARG A 242 24.03 -12.63 6.95
CA ARG A 242 24.99 -13.68 7.13
C ARG A 242 24.21 -14.98 7.13
N THR A 243 24.34 -15.71 6.04
CA THR A 243 23.92 -17.11 5.88
C THR A 243 24.81 -18.06 6.69
N ASP A 244 25.19 -17.69 7.88
CA ASP A 244 26.01 -18.55 8.75
C ASP A 244 25.34 -18.69 10.11
N HIS A 245 25.06 -19.94 10.45
CA HIS A 245 24.63 -20.48 11.76
C HIS A 245 23.12 -20.61 12.03
N ILE A 246 22.49 -21.55 11.30
CA ILE A 246 21.51 -22.43 11.95
C ILE A 246 21.94 -23.87 11.66
N GLN A 247 23.02 -24.31 12.30
CA GLN A 247 23.28 -25.71 12.62
C GLN A 247 23.79 -25.69 14.06
N GLN A 248 22.93 -26.07 14.97
CA GLN A 248 23.19 -26.79 16.24
C GLN A 248 22.11 -26.43 17.26
N SER A 249 21.23 -27.31 17.44
CA SER A 249 20.88 -28.01 18.67
C SER A 249 19.43 -28.49 18.61
N ILE A 250 19.25 -29.64 17.95
CA ILE A 250 18.20 -30.57 18.34
C ILE A 250 18.97 -31.80 18.83
N SER A 251 19.04 -31.95 20.11
CA SER A 251 19.36 -33.21 20.77
C SER A 251 18.61 -33.28 22.10
N PHE A 252 17.65 -34.22 22.09
CA PHE A 252 16.86 -34.82 23.20
C PHE A 252 15.84 -33.96 23.91
#